data_53c1eacea7e0d08e59d03a19f07024a9
#
_entry.id   53c1eacea7e0d08e59d03a19f07024a9
#
_cell.length_a   1.000
_cell.length_b   1.000
_cell.length_c   1.000
_cell.angle_alpha   90.00
_cell.angle_beta   90.00
_cell.angle_gamma   90.00
#
_symmetry.space_group_name_H-M   'P 1'
#
loop_
_entity.id
_entity.type
_entity.pdbx_description
1 polymer ?
#
loop_
_entity_poly.entity_id
_entity_poly.type
_entity_poly.pdbx_seq_one_letter_code
_entity_poly.pdbx_strand_id
1 'polypeptide(L)'
;MKKTLANINLDIYKNPLAESSYTLDVTYTTTALLGDTKFELYFLYKDIKERSKAKQYLEEALEHYSKAISMAPSQEEVEKLELDRDLDLISPADLYRARGDVYSWMNNKWKKACSDWKVAKKFGDEGARDNFRNFKC
;
A
#
# COMPACT_ATOMS: atom_id res chain seq x y z
N MET A 1 0.91 -22.42 -22.10
CA MET A 1 0.31 -21.47 -21.86
C MET A 1 1.16 -20.35 -21.92
N LYS A 2 0.89 -19.78 -22.80
CA LYS A 2 1.39 -18.54 -22.82
C LYS A 2 1.51 -17.97 -21.47
N LYS A 3 0.98 -18.66 -20.55
CA LYS A 3 0.82 -18.02 -19.31
C LYS A 3 2.08 -17.96 -18.56
N THR A 4 2.49 -16.77 -18.30
CA THR A 4 3.49 -16.50 -17.31
C THR A 4 2.87 -16.84 -15.96
N LEU A 5 3.64 -16.77 -14.93
CA LEU A 5 3.11 -16.95 -13.59
C LEU A 5 1.92 -16.03 -13.33
N ALA A 6 2.01 -14.80 -13.76
CA ALA A 6 0.92 -13.84 -13.59
C ALA A 6 -0.32 -14.26 -14.35
N ASN A 7 -0.15 -14.78 -15.57
CA ASN A 7 -1.29 -15.22 -16.35
C ASN A 7 -1.96 -16.45 -15.76
N ILE A 8 -1.18 -17.36 -15.22
CA ILE A 8 -1.73 -18.51 -14.52
C ILE A 8 -2.57 -18.04 -13.33
N ASN A 9 -2.05 -17.10 -12.58
CA ASN A 9 -2.77 -16.55 -11.45
C ASN A 9 -4.05 -15.85 -11.88
N LEU A 10 -4.02 -15.16 -13.00
CA LEU A 10 -5.22 -14.51 -13.53
C LEU A 10 -6.31 -15.52 -13.86
N ASP A 11 -5.94 -16.68 -14.39
CA ASP A 11 -6.93 -17.70 -14.66
C ASP A 11 -7.56 -18.22 -13.38
N ILE A 12 -6.79 -18.36 -12.33
CA ILE A 12 -7.30 -18.74 -11.03
C ILE A 12 -8.27 -17.70 -10.51
N TYR A 13 -7.91 -16.44 -10.61
CA TYR A 13 -8.76 -15.36 -10.14
C TYR A 13 -10.02 -15.18 -10.99
N LYS A 14 -9.99 -15.63 -12.21
CA LYS A 14 -11.15 -15.55 -13.10
C LYS A 14 -12.08 -16.73 -12.99
N ASN A 15 -11.78 -17.68 -12.11
CA ASN A 15 -12.72 -18.77 -11.93
C ASN A 15 -14.00 -18.25 -11.29
N PRO A 16 -15.07 -19.02 -11.31
CA PRO A 16 -16.36 -18.54 -10.82
C PRO A 16 -16.36 -18.01 -9.40
N LEU A 17 -15.49 -18.54 -8.57
CA LEU A 17 -15.39 -18.06 -7.19
C LEU A 17 -14.80 -16.67 -7.14
N ALA A 18 -13.83 -16.39 -8.01
CA ALA A 18 -13.21 -15.09 -8.05
C ALA A 18 -14.09 -14.06 -8.71
N GLU A 19 -14.86 -14.49 -9.69
CA GLU A 19 -15.71 -13.57 -10.44
C GLU A 19 -16.82 -12.97 -9.66
N SER A 20 -17.19 -13.58 -8.57
CA SER A 20 -18.36 -13.13 -7.84
C SER A 20 -18.24 -11.68 -7.42
N SER A 21 -17.05 -11.15 -7.20
CA SER A 21 -16.94 -9.80 -6.72
C SER A 21 -15.65 -9.14 -7.05
N TYR A 22 -14.62 -9.90 -7.05
CA TYR A 22 -13.35 -9.32 -7.20
C TYR A 22 -12.48 -10.23 -7.88
N THR A 23 -11.91 -9.76 -8.85
CA THR A 23 -10.66 -10.23 -9.27
C THR A 23 -9.64 -9.48 -8.47
N LEU A 24 -8.94 -10.16 -7.63
CA LEU A 24 -7.79 -9.56 -7.01
C LEU A 24 -6.84 -9.23 -8.13
N ASP A 25 -6.73 -7.97 -8.41
CA ASP A 25 -5.85 -7.53 -9.46
C ASP A 25 -4.41 -7.75 -9.02
N VAL A 26 -3.72 -8.63 -9.72
CA VAL A 26 -2.30 -8.87 -9.48
C VAL A 26 -1.51 -7.58 -9.58
N THR A 27 -1.92 -6.69 -10.48
CA THR A 27 -1.27 -5.39 -10.66
C THR A 27 -1.39 -4.54 -9.40
N TYR A 28 -2.55 -4.54 -8.77
CA TYR A 28 -2.75 -3.80 -7.52
C TYR A 28 -1.80 -4.31 -6.43
N THR A 29 -1.82 -5.60 -6.20
CA THR A 29 -0.98 -6.20 -5.17
C THR A 29 0.51 -5.98 -5.45
N THR A 30 0.92 -6.19 -6.70
CA THR A 30 2.31 -5.98 -7.09
C THR A 30 2.73 -4.53 -6.91
N THR A 31 1.88 -3.58 -7.28
CA THR A 31 2.19 -2.16 -7.13
C THR A 31 2.36 -1.79 -5.65
N ALA A 32 1.49 -2.30 -4.79
CA ALA A 32 1.61 -2.06 -3.35
C ALA A 32 2.90 -2.65 -2.79
N LEU A 33 3.25 -3.86 -3.20
CA LEU A 33 4.48 -4.51 -2.74
C LEU A 33 5.72 -3.82 -3.26
N LEU A 34 5.66 -3.25 -4.46
CA LEU A 34 6.76 -2.42 -4.96
C LEU A 34 6.96 -1.18 -4.10
N GLY A 35 5.87 -0.58 -3.63
CA GLY A 35 5.95 0.51 -2.68
C GLY A 35 6.71 0.11 -1.42
N ASP A 36 6.36 -1.04 -0.86
CA ASP A 36 7.03 -1.57 0.33
C ASP A 36 8.52 -1.79 0.06
N THR A 37 8.85 -2.41 -1.07
CA THR A 37 10.24 -2.68 -1.44
C THR A 37 11.04 -1.40 -1.58
N LYS A 38 10.49 -0.39 -2.26
CA LYS A 38 11.17 0.88 -2.43
C LYS A 38 11.37 1.60 -1.09
N PHE A 39 10.38 1.50 -0.21
CA PHE A 39 10.50 2.12 1.10
C PHE A 39 11.59 1.44 1.94
N GLU A 40 11.70 0.12 1.86
CA GLU A 40 12.78 -0.60 2.53
C GLU A 40 14.13 -0.22 1.95
N LEU A 41 14.23 -0.07 0.63
CA LEU A 41 15.46 0.38 -0.02
C LEU A 41 15.84 1.80 0.41
N TYR A 42 14.87 2.67 0.65
CA TYR A 42 15.15 3.99 1.19
C TYR A 42 15.93 3.89 2.49
N PHE A 43 15.48 3.06 3.42
CA PHE A 43 16.17 2.92 4.71
C PHE A 43 17.56 2.32 4.54
N LEU A 44 17.71 1.33 3.67
CA LEU A 44 19.01 0.73 3.40
C LEU A 44 20.00 1.76 2.87
N TYR A 45 19.63 2.51 1.85
CA TYR A 45 20.52 3.49 1.26
C TYR A 45 20.75 4.70 2.16
N LYS A 46 19.78 5.04 2.98
CA LYS A 46 19.96 6.06 4.00
C LYS A 46 21.02 5.64 5.01
N ASP A 47 20.98 4.38 5.44
CA ASP A 47 21.93 3.86 6.43
C ASP A 47 23.37 3.83 5.93
N ILE A 48 23.56 3.57 4.65
CA ILE A 48 24.91 3.60 4.05
C ILE A 48 25.26 4.98 3.51
N LYS A 49 24.45 5.99 3.84
CA LYS A 49 24.69 7.41 3.50
C LYS A 49 24.70 7.72 2.01
N GLU A 50 24.02 6.91 1.21
CA GLU A 50 23.80 7.17 -0.21
C GLU A 50 22.52 8.02 -0.37
N ARG A 51 22.64 9.31 -0.05
CA ARG A 51 21.47 10.18 0.08
C ARG A 51 20.67 10.37 -1.20
N SER A 52 21.35 10.48 -2.34
CA SER A 52 20.65 10.66 -3.62
C SER A 52 19.80 9.44 -3.95
N LYS A 53 20.36 8.25 -3.76
CA LYS A 53 19.60 7.02 -4.01
C LYS A 53 18.48 6.83 -3.00
N ALA A 54 18.75 7.13 -1.74
CA ALA A 54 17.71 7.05 -0.70
C ALA A 54 16.54 7.96 -1.08
N LYS A 55 16.80 9.19 -1.47
CA LYS A 55 15.75 10.11 -1.89
C LYS A 55 14.96 9.57 -3.07
N GLN A 56 15.66 9.01 -4.06
CA GLN A 56 15.01 8.43 -5.22
C GLN A 56 14.06 7.31 -4.82
N TYR A 57 14.50 6.39 -3.96
CA TYR A 57 13.65 5.29 -3.51
C TYR A 57 12.46 5.77 -2.70
N LEU A 58 12.63 6.81 -1.92
CA LEU A 58 11.52 7.37 -1.17
C LEU A 58 10.46 7.95 -2.11
N GLU A 59 10.89 8.65 -3.15
CA GLU A 59 10.00 9.18 -4.17
C GLU A 59 9.30 8.06 -4.95
N GLU A 60 10.03 6.99 -5.25
CA GLU A 60 9.46 5.84 -5.94
C GLU A 60 8.43 5.11 -5.06
N ALA A 61 8.70 4.98 -3.78
CA ALA A 61 7.75 4.41 -2.84
C ALA A 61 6.45 5.21 -2.84
N LEU A 62 6.56 6.54 -2.80
CA LEU A 62 5.40 7.42 -2.85
C LEU A 62 4.59 7.20 -4.11
N GLU A 63 5.27 7.11 -5.24
CA GLU A 63 4.61 6.91 -6.53
C GLU A 63 3.86 5.59 -6.58
N HIS A 64 4.49 4.50 -6.14
CA HIS A 64 3.85 3.19 -6.14
C HIS A 64 2.67 3.12 -5.18
N TYR A 65 2.80 3.66 -3.98
CA TYR A 65 1.68 3.67 -3.05
C TYR A 65 0.52 4.52 -3.58
N SER A 66 0.82 5.67 -4.17
CA SER A 66 -0.24 6.52 -4.75
C SER A 66 -0.96 5.81 -5.89
N LYS A 67 -0.21 5.10 -6.72
CA LYS A 67 -0.80 4.33 -7.80
C LYS A 67 -1.66 3.19 -7.27
N ALA A 68 -1.17 2.47 -6.27
CA ALA A 68 -1.93 1.38 -5.65
C ALA A 68 -3.23 1.91 -5.03
N ILE A 69 -3.18 3.05 -4.38
CA ILE A 69 -4.40 3.68 -3.83
C ILE A 69 -5.41 3.94 -4.93
N SER A 70 -4.96 4.41 -6.08
CA SER A 70 -5.87 4.70 -7.20
C SER A 70 -6.54 3.45 -7.77
N MET A 71 -5.94 2.29 -7.57
CA MET A 71 -6.45 1.02 -8.05
C MET A 71 -7.17 0.21 -6.98
N ALA A 72 -7.09 0.64 -5.73
CA ALA A 72 -7.54 -0.17 -4.61
C ALA A 72 -9.06 -0.36 -4.63
N PRO A 73 -9.54 -1.54 -4.25
CA PRO A 73 -10.94 -1.71 -3.94
C PRO A 73 -11.29 -0.90 -2.69
N SER A 74 -12.56 -0.76 -2.39
CA SER A 74 -12.95 -0.02 -1.18
C SER A 74 -12.51 -0.79 0.07
N GLN A 75 -12.35 -0.07 1.16
CA GLN A 75 -12.02 -0.69 2.44
C GLN A 75 -13.06 -1.74 2.83
N GLU A 76 -14.32 -1.42 2.59
CA GLU A 76 -15.44 -2.28 2.89
C GLU A 76 -15.40 -3.60 2.10
N GLU A 77 -15.07 -3.50 0.82
CA GLU A 77 -14.91 -4.69 -0.02
C GLU A 77 -13.77 -5.58 0.45
N VAL A 78 -12.64 -4.98 0.82
CA VAL A 78 -11.50 -5.73 1.33
C VAL A 78 -11.87 -6.46 2.62
N GLU A 79 -12.51 -5.75 3.55
CA GLU A 79 -12.91 -6.36 4.82
C GLU A 79 -13.88 -7.51 4.62
N LYS A 80 -14.80 -7.36 3.70
CA LYS A 80 -15.74 -8.42 3.38
C LYS A 80 -15.04 -9.64 2.79
N LEU A 81 -14.08 -9.42 1.89
CA LEU A 81 -13.31 -10.53 1.32
C LEU A 81 -12.48 -11.25 2.35
N GLU A 82 -11.85 -10.52 3.24
CA GLU A 82 -11.07 -11.12 4.31
C GLU A 82 -11.95 -11.99 5.20
N LEU A 83 -13.13 -11.48 5.51
CA LEU A 83 -14.08 -12.21 6.35
C LEU A 83 -14.61 -13.46 5.64
N ASP A 84 -15.04 -13.31 4.39
CA ASP A 84 -15.68 -14.39 3.63
C ASP A 84 -14.71 -15.48 3.22
N ARG A 85 -13.45 -15.15 2.98
CA ARG A 85 -12.47 -16.07 2.40
C ARG A 85 -11.26 -16.34 3.27
N ASP A 86 -11.22 -15.75 4.44
CA ASP A 86 -10.10 -15.89 5.38
C ASP A 86 -8.75 -15.56 4.71
N LEU A 87 -8.73 -14.45 3.98
CA LEU A 87 -7.56 -13.98 3.29
C LEU A 87 -7.01 -12.73 3.95
N ASP A 88 -5.69 -12.61 3.93
CA ASP A 88 -5.01 -11.41 4.41
C ASP A 88 -4.69 -10.55 3.19
N LEU A 89 -5.43 -9.47 3.04
CA LEU A 89 -5.35 -8.62 1.87
C LEU A 89 -4.82 -7.24 2.21
N ILE A 90 -4.17 -6.62 1.22
CA ILE A 90 -3.75 -5.23 1.36
C ILE A 90 -4.99 -4.35 1.21
N SER A 91 -5.25 -3.52 2.19
CA SER A 91 -6.43 -2.65 2.19
C SER A 91 -6.06 -1.20 1.92
N PRO A 92 -7.04 -0.36 1.54
CA PRO A 92 -6.79 1.08 1.47
C PRO A 92 -6.23 1.65 2.77
N ALA A 93 -6.69 1.16 3.92
CA ALA A 93 -6.14 1.62 5.21
C ALA A 93 -4.63 1.38 5.29
N ASP A 94 -4.18 0.18 4.87
CA ASP A 94 -2.75 -0.15 4.85
C ASP A 94 -1.97 0.81 3.95
N LEU A 95 -2.53 1.11 2.78
CA LEU A 95 -1.87 1.97 1.80
C LEU A 95 -1.79 3.42 2.25
N TYR A 96 -2.87 3.95 2.83
CA TYR A 96 -2.85 5.31 3.35
C TYR A 96 -1.88 5.44 4.51
N ARG A 97 -1.83 4.44 5.41
CA ARG A 97 -0.85 4.46 6.49
C ARG A 97 0.57 4.44 5.93
N ALA A 98 0.84 3.55 4.99
CA ALA A 98 2.16 3.42 4.38
C ALA A 98 2.58 4.69 3.67
N ARG A 99 1.67 5.29 2.90
CA ARG A 99 1.99 6.54 2.20
C ARG A 99 2.21 7.69 3.18
N GLY A 100 1.43 7.75 4.24
CA GLY A 100 1.65 8.71 5.31
C GLY A 100 3.04 8.54 5.92
N ASP A 101 3.45 7.30 6.13
CA ASP A 101 4.78 7.01 6.65
C ASP A 101 5.87 7.53 5.69
N VAL A 102 5.70 7.32 4.39
CA VAL A 102 6.62 7.86 3.39
C VAL A 102 6.70 9.38 3.48
N TYR A 103 5.54 10.05 3.50
CA TYR A 103 5.50 11.50 3.62
C TYR A 103 6.22 12.00 4.88
N SER A 104 6.14 11.25 5.97
CA SER A 104 6.75 11.67 7.23
C SER A 104 8.28 11.72 7.16
N TRP A 105 8.88 11.04 6.20
CA TRP A 105 10.32 11.06 5.96
C TRP A 105 10.73 12.08 4.90
N MET A 106 9.76 12.78 4.33
CA MET A 106 10.02 13.82 3.33
C MET A 106 9.99 15.20 3.96
N ASN A 107 10.79 16.11 3.41
CA ASN A 107 10.78 17.48 3.88
C ASN A 107 9.47 18.17 3.48
N ASN A 108 8.90 18.93 4.41
CA ASN A 108 7.72 19.77 4.16
C ASN A 108 6.48 19.01 3.69
N LYS A 109 6.38 17.71 3.99
CA LYS A 109 5.21 16.89 3.64
C LYS A 109 4.40 16.47 4.86
N TRP A 110 4.62 17.14 5.97
CA TRP A 110 3.97 16.84 7.23
C TRP A 110 2.45 16.81 7.16
N LYS A 111 1.89 17.81 6.52
CA LYS A 111 0.43 17.89 6.40
C LYS A 111 -0.13 16.75 5.59
N LYS A 112 0.61 16.29 4.57
CA LYS A 112 0.19 15.16 3.75
C LYS A 112 0.27 13.86 4.54
N ALA A 113 1.31 13.70 5.36
CA ALA A 113 1.41 12.54 6.24
C ALA A 113 0.21 12.48 7.18
N CYS A 114 -0.09 13.59 7.84
CA CYS A 114 -1.23 13.65 8.75
C CYS A 114 -2.56 13.38 8.03
N SER A 115 -2.72 13.88 6.82
CA SER A 115 -3.91 13.65 6.02
C SER A 115 -4.10 12.16 5.71
N ASP A 116 -3.04 11.47 5.30
CA ASP A 116 -3.11 10.05 5.00
C ASP A 116 -3.36 9.21 6.26
N TRP A 117 -2.70 9.53 7.35
CA TRP A 117 -2.93 8.83 8.62
C TRP A 117 -4.35 9.05 9.13
N LYS A 118 -4.92 10.23 8.88
CA LYS A 118 -6.30 10.51 9.24
C LYS A 118 -7.27 9.60 8.50
N VAL A 119 -7.03 9.39 7.21
CA VAL A 119 -7.86 8.47 6.42
C VAL A 119 -7.73 7.05 6.93
N ALA A 120 -6.50 6.57 7.12
CA ALA A 120 -6.28 5.21 7.61
C ALA A 120 -6.89 5.02 9.01
N LYS A 121 -6.77 6.02 9.87
CA LYS A 121 -7.36 6.00 11.20
C LYS A 121 -8.87 5.84 11.13
N LYS A 122 -9.53 6.51 10.20
CA LYS A 122 -10.98 6.39 10.04
C LYS A 122 -11.40 4.97 9.67
N PHE A 123 -10.52 4.24 9.00
CA PHE A 123 -10.77 2.84 8.68
C PHE A 123 -10.38 1.88 9.80
N GLY A 124 -9.93 2.40 10.92
CA GLY A 124 -9.60 1.58 12.07
C GLY A 124 -8.14 1.13 12.17
N ASP A 125 -7.26 1.69 11.35
CA ASP A 125 -5.84 1.32 11.41
C ASP A 125 -5.20 1.88 12.68
N GLU A 126 -4.75 0.98 13.54
CA GLU A 126 -4.18 1.36 14.83
C GLU A 126 -2.82 2.04 14.71
N GLY A 127 -2.00 1.60 13.76
CA GLY A 127 -0.70 2.21 13.51
C GLY A 127 -0.85 3.67 13.09
N ALA A 128 -1.81 3.92 12.20
CA ALA A 128 -2.09 5.29 11.77
C ALA A 128 -2.64 6.13 12.91
N ARG A 129 -3.51 5.55 13.74
CA ARG A 129 -4.04 6.25 14.91
C ARG A 129 -2.91 6.68 15.85
N ASP A 130 -1.97 5.78 16.09
CA ASP A 130 -0.84 6.07 16.94
C ASP A 130 0.06 7.14 16.35
N ASN A 131 0.34 7.06 15.05
CA ASN A 131 1.12 8.07 14.35
C ASN A 131 0.45 9.43 14.40
N PHE A 132 -0.85 9.46 14.11
CA PHE A 132 -1.62 10.71 14.13
C PHE A 132 -1.53 11.40 15.48
N ARG A 133 -1.63 10.63 16.56
CA ARG A 133 -1.51 11.16 17.92
C ARG A 133 -0.08 11.55 18.26
N ASN A 134 0.87 10.65 18.01
CA ASN A 134 2.26 10.84 18.43
C ASN A 134 2.93 12.00 17.71
N PHE A 135 2.56 12.24 16.48
CA PHE A 135 3.10 13.33 15.70
C PHE A 135 2.27 14.61 15.80
N LYS A 136 1.26 14.61 16.64
CA LYS A 136 0.45 15.80 16.92
C LYS A 136 -0.23 16.37 15.67
N CYS A 137 -0.75 15.49 14.88
CA CYS A 137 -1.58 15.92 13.77
C CYS A 137 -2.85 16.59 14.29
#